data_5bc90fa12612e495defcd4ca6256610b
#
_entry.id   5bc90fa12612e495defcd4ca6256610b
#
_cell.length_a   1.000
_cell.length_b   1.000
_cell.length_c   1.000
_cell.angle_alpha   90.00
_cell.angle_beta   90.00
_cell.angle_gamma   90.00
#
_symmetry.space_group_name_H-M   'P 1'
#
loop_
_entity.id
_entity.type
_entity.pdbx_description
1 polymer ?
#
loop_
_entity_poly.entity_id
_entity_poly.type
_entity_poly.pdbx_seq_one_letter_code
_entity_poly.pdbx_strand_id
1 'polypeptide(L)'
;MPTGRCHCGAIVYSFRGGVRHSSVCHCTDCRRCAGAAGVAWVAVAADDFAVEQGNPVTYRSSPDAQRFFCGACGTGLWYINENFMPGLVDIQTATLDAPEDYPPQSHVQMSDALEWEETLKDLPRFDRFPGGD
;
A
#
# COMPACT_ATOMS: atom_id res chain seq x y z
N MET A 1 -13.67 -3.81 13.17
CA MET A 1 -12.75 -4.54 12.29
C MET A 1 -12.27 -3.58 11.20
N PRO A 2 -10.96 -3.44 10.99
CA PRO A 2 -10.46 -2.52 9.98
C PRO A 2 -10.88 -2.92 8.57
N THR A 3 -11.23 -1.93 7.77
CA THR A 3 -11.65 -2.10 6.38
C THR A 3 -10.86 -1.15 5.48
N GLY A 4 -10.83 -1.48 4.20
CA GLY A 4 -10.25 -0.61 3.19
C GLY A 4 -10.93 -0.84 1.85
N ARG A 5 -10.60 0.02 0.88
CA ARG A 5 -11.26 -0.03 -0.42
C ARG A 5 -10.47 0.70 -1.50
N CYS A 6 -10.79 0.39 -2.75
CA CYS A 6 -10.25 1.14 -3.88
C CYS A 6 -10.98 2.46 -4.03
N HIS A 7 -10.45 3.33 -4.88
CA HIS A 7 -11.00 4.68 -5.08
C HIS A 7 -12.48 4.65 -5.51
N CYS A 8 -12.86 3.77 -6.42
CA CYS A 8 -14.24 3.70 -6.91
C CYS A 8 -15.18 2.91 -5.99
N GLY A 9 -14.66 2.24 -4.98
CA GLY A 9 -15.44 1.45 -4.03
C GLY A 9 -15.85 0.06 -4.52
N ALA A 10 -15.46 -0.34 -5.72
CA ALA A 10 -15.83 -1.66 -6.25
C ALA A 10 -15.19 -2.81 -5.46
N ILE A 11 -13.98 -2.58 -4.93
CA ILE A 11 -13.26 -3.57 -4.13
C ILE A 11 -13.24 -3.10 -2.68
N VAL A 12 -13.72 -3.95 -1.79
CA VAL A 12 -13.71 -3.71 -0.34
C VAL A 12 -13.08 -4.93 0.33
N TYR A 13 -12.21 -4.69 1.29
CA TYR A 13 -11.55 -5.74 2.05
C TYR A 13 -11.58 -5.40 3.54
N SER A 14 -11.30 -6.40 4.35
CA SER A 14 -11.20 -6.25 5.80
C SER A 14 -10.10 -7.13 6.34
N PHE A 15 -9.64 -6.84 7.55
CA PHE A 15 -8.78 -7.75 8.27
C PHE A 15 -9.09 -7.67 9.76
N ARG A 16 -8.66 -8.68 10.49
CA ARG A 16 -8.76 -8.77 11.95
C ARG A 16 -7.36 -9.09 12.47
N GLY A 17 -7.23 -9.14 13.79
CA GLY A 17 -5.94 -9.42 14.41
C GLY A 17 -4.98 -8.25 14.31
N GLY A 18 -3.73 -8.50 14.61
CA GLY A 18 -2.70 -7.47 14.65
C GLY A 18 -1.98 -7.26 13.33
N VAL A 19 -1.39 -6.09 13.18
CA VAL A 19 -0.46 -5.79 12.11
C VAL A 19 0.90 -6.38 12.48
N ARG A 20 1.48 -7.17 11.57
CA ARG A 20 2.78 -7.82 11.76
C ARG A 20 3.94 -6.92 11.40
N HIS A 21 3.73 -5.98 10.48
CA HIS A 21 4.78 -5.13 9.96
C HIS A 21 4.14 -3.89 9.34
N SER A 22 4.78 -2.73 9.54
CA SER A 22 4.32 -1.45 8.98
C SER A 22 5.54 -0.67 8.54
N SER A 23 5.63 -0.37 7.25
CA SER A 23 6.81 0.28 6.68
C SER A 23 6.48 1.06 5.43
N VAL A 24 7.41 1.94 5.03
CA VAL A 24 7.40 2.57 3.72
C VAL A 24 8.48 1.90 2.86
N CYS A 25 8.08 1.32 1.74
CA CYS A 25 8.98 0.66 0.82
C CYS A 25 9.36 1.58 -0.33
N HIS A 26 10.65 1.67 -0.60
CA HIS A 26 11.21 2.53 -1.64
C HIS A 26 11.72 1.78 -2.86
N CYS A 27 11.44 0.48 -2.95
CA CYS A 27 11.97 -0.31 -4.06
C CYS A 27 11.39 0.16 -5.41
N THR A 28 12.16 -0.06 -6.46
CA THR A 28 11.79 0.33 -7.82
C THR A 28 10.44 -0.28 -8.23
N ASP A 29 10.20 -1.54 -7.87
CA ASP A 29 8.95 -2.21 -8.21
C ASP A 29 7.75 -1.55 -7.53
N CYS A 30 7.84 -1.26 -6.23
CA CYS A 30 6.76 -0.58 -5.52
C CYS A 30 6.51 0.81 -6.09
N ARG A 31 7.58 1.57 -6.36
CA ARG A 31 7.46 2.91 -6.94
C ARG A 31 6.74 2.87 -8.28
N ARG A 32 7.14 1.98 -9.16
CA ARG A 32 6.56 1.91 -10.51
C ARG A 32 5.15 1.36 -10.50
N CYS A 33 4.88 0.34 -9.67
CA CYS A 33 3.53 -0.23 -9.60
C CYS A 33 2.52 0.73 -8.98
N ALA A 34 2.95 1.56 -8.04
CA ALA A 34 2.05 2.52 -7.37
C ALA A 34 2.10 3.91 -8.00
N GLY A 35 3.15 4.24 -8.75
CA GLY A 35 3.35 5.59 -9.26
C GLY A 35 3.63 6.58 -8.14
N ALA A 36 4.39 6.16 -7.11
CA ALA A 36 4.67 6.96 -5.93
C ALA A 36 6.12 6.82 -5.54
N ALA A 37 6.68 7.84 -4.90
CA ALA A 37 8.08 7.83 -4.48
C ALA A 37 8.37 6.78 -3.42
N GLY A 38 7.43 6.54 -2.52
CA GLY A 38 7.47 5.48 -1.54
C GLY A 38 6.06 4.98 -1.30
N VAL A 39 5.93 3.73 -0.90
CA VAL A 39 4.62 3.10 -0.69
C VAL A 39 4.56 2.56 0.73
N ALA A 40 3.58 3.01 1.49
CA ALA A 40 3.36 2.51 2.85
C ALA A 40 2.58 1.20 2.80
N TRP A 41 3.03 0.22 3.58
CA TRP A 41 2.44 -1.12 3.64
C TRP A 41 2.21 -1.53 5.08
N VAL A 42 1.11 -2.25 5.32
CA VAL A 42 0.89 -3.00 6.56
C VAL A 42 0.71 -4.47 6.22
N ALA A 43 1.47 -5.32 6.87
CA ALA A 43 1.38 -6.76 6.67
C ALA A 43 0.48 -7.38 7.74
N VAL A 44 -0.48 -8.17 7.31
CA VAL A 44 -1.39 -8.90 8.18
C VAL A 44 -1.36 -10.38 7.83
N ALA A 45 -1.78 -11.24 8.77
CA ALA A 45 -1.88 -12.66 8.47
C ALA A 45 -2.92 -12.91 7.37
N ALA A 46 -2.59 -13.76 6.43
CA ALA A 46 -3.51 -14.11 5.34
C ALA A 46 -4.82 -14.69 5.88
N ASP A 47 -4.76 -15.45 6.97
CA ASP A 47 -5.94 -16.03 7.60
C ASP A 47 -6.87 -14.97 8.21
N ASP A 48 -6.35 -13.77 8.46
CA ASP A 48 -7.11 -12.66 9.03
C ASP A 48 -7.65 -11.70 7.98
N PHE A 49 -7.31 -11.90 6.72
CA PHE A 49 -7.64 -11.01 5.61
C PHE A 49 -8.80 -11.58 4.80
N ALA A 50 -9.75 -10.73 4.42
CA ALA A 50 -10.88 -11.14 3.58
C ALA A 50 -11.24 -10.07 2.56
N VAL A 51 -11.55 -10.50 1.34
CA VAL A 51 -12.14 -9.63 0.33
C VAL A 51 -13.65 -9.66 0.55
N GLU A 52 -14.21 -8.55 0.95
CA GLU A 52 -15.63 -8.43 1.28
C GLU A 52 -16.49 -8.19 0.05
N GLN A 53 -15.94 -7.51 -0.95
CA GLN A 53 -16.68 -7.15 -2.16
C GLN A 53 -15.73 -7.03 -3.34
N GLY A 54 -16.18 -7.50 -4.51
CA GLY A 54 -15.48 -7.30 -5.76
C GLY A 54 -14.41 -8.34 -6.07
N ASN A 55 -13.85 -8.24 -7.26
CA ASN A 55 -12.82 -9.15 -7.75
C ASN A 55 -11.63 -8.35 -8.25
N PRO A 56 -10.53 -8.31 -7.50
CA PRO A 56 -9.34 -7.60 -7.95
C PRO A 56 -8.67 -8.29 -9.13
N VAL A 57 -7.94 -7.51 -9.91
CA VAL A 57 -7.08 -8.02 -10.97
C VAL A 57 -5.72 -8.30 -10.35
N THR A 58 -5.08 -9.37 -10.80
CA THR A 58 -3.75 -9.76 -10.34
C THR A 58 -2.73 -9.44 -11.40
N TYR A 59 -1.66 -8.76 -10.99
CA TYR A 59 -0.48 -8.56 -11.81
C TYR A 59 0.69 -9.28 -11.16
N ARG A 60 1.33 -10.16 -11.91
CA ARG A 60 2.51 -10.89 -11.43
C ARG A 60 3.75 -10.06 -11.75
N SER A 61 4.19 -9.28 -10.77
CA SER A 61 5.30 -8.34 -10.95
C SER A 61 6.67 -9.03 -10.96
N SER A 62 6.75 -10.24 -10.43
CA SER A 62 7.92 -11.10 -10.50
C SER A 62 7.45 -12.55 -10.38
N PRO A 63 8.32 -13.56 -10.57
CA PRO A 63 7.89 -14.97 -10.50
C PRO A 63 7.16 -15.33 -9.21
N ASP A 64 7.53 -14.73 -8.08
CA ASP A 64 6.95 -15.05 -6.78
C ASP A 64 5.99 -13.99 -6.27
N ALA A 65 5.85 -12.86 -6.95
CA ALA A 65 5.08 -11.71 -6.46
C ALA A 65 3.77 -11.54 -7.22
N GLN A 66 2.70 -11.28 -6.46
CA GLN A 66 1.39 -10.96 -7.00
C GLN A 66 0.95 -9.62 -6.41
N ARG A 67 0.53 -8.72 -7.29
CA ARG A 67 -0.02 -7.42 -6.91
C ARG A 67 -1.47 -7.36 -7.33
N PHE A 68 -2.33 -6.95 -6.41
CA PHE A 68 -3.78 -6.94 -6.61
C PHE A 68 -4.24 -5.49 -6.69
N PHE A 69 -5.05 -5.20 -7.69
CA PHE A 69 -5.53 -3.85 -7.94
C PHE A 69 -6.96 -3.88 -8.48
N CYS A 70 -7.65 -2.75 -8.42
CA CYS A 70 -8.99 -2.63 -8.97
C CYS A 70 -8.91 -2.46 -10.48
N GLY A 71 -9.55 -3.35 -11.24
CA GLY A 71 -9.57 -3.25 -12.70
C GLY A 71 -10.39 -2.10 -13.22
N ALA A 72 -11.30 -1.53 -12.42
CA ALA A 72 -12.14 -0.41 -12.83
C ALA A 72 -11.46 0.95 -12.60
N CYS A 73 -10.79 1.15 -11.44
CA CYS A 73 -10.19 2.44 -11.12
C CYS A 73 -8.67 2.43 -11.02
N GLY A 74 -8.06 1.25 -11.04
CA GLY A 74 -6.60 1.12 -11.05
C GLY A 74 -5.91 1.21 -9.69
N THR A 75 -6.64 1.38 -8.58
CA THR A 75 -6.04 1.46 -7.26
C THR A 75 -5.26 0.19 -6.94
N GLY A 76 -3.96 0.31 -6.63
CA GLY A 76 -3.18 -0.79 -6.07
C GLY A 76 -3.60 -1.05 -4.63
N LEU A 77 -3.84 -2.31 -4.28
CA LEU A 77 -4.48 -2.64 -3.02
C LEU A 77 -3.59 -3.47 -2.10
N TRP A 78 -3.17 -4.66 -2.53
CA TRP A 78 -2.32 -5.50 -1.69
C TRP A 78 -1.37 -6.35 -2.53
N TYR A 79 -0.42 -6.97 -1.83
CA TYR A 79 0.71 -7.71 -2.40
C TYR A 79 0.86 -9.01 -1.63
N ILE A 80 1.13 -10.08 -2.37
CA ILE A 80 1.40 -11.39 -1.79
C ILE A 80 2.68 -11.95 -2.41
N ASN A 81 3.56 -12.48 -1.58
CA ASN A 81 4.77 -13.18 -2.02
C ASN A 81 5.08 -14.29 -1.02
N GLU A 82 4.61 -15.49 -1.32
CA GLU A 82 4.74 -16.62 -0.42
C GLU A 82 6.19 -17.08 -0.20
N ASN A 83 7.08 -16.75 -1.12
CA ASN A 83 8.49 -17.06 -0.97
C ASN A 83 9.19 -16.12 0.01
N PHE A 84 8.88 -14.83 -0.08
CA PHE A 84 9.50 -13.78 0.74
C PHE A 84 8.75 -13.55 2.05
N MET A 85 7.44 -13.56 2.01
CA MET A 85 6.56 -13.25 3.15
C MET A 85 5.48 -14.34 3.29
N PRO A 86 5.85 -15.59 3.64
CA PRO A 86 4.86 -16.66 3.68
C PRO A 86 3.74 -16.37 4.70
N GLY A 87 2.50 -16.61 4.26
CA GLY A 87 1.33 -16.46 5.13
C GLY A 87 0.90 -15.03 5.41
N LEU A 88 1.46 -14.04 4.71
CA LEU A 88 1.12 -12.63 4.92
C LEU A 88 0.50 -12.00 3.68
N VAL A 89 -0.35 -11.01 3.93
CA VAL A 89 -0.88 -10.10 2.92
C VAL A 89 -0.37 -8.70 3.26
N ASP A 90 0.28 -8.06 2.30
CA ASP A 90 0.85 -6.73 2.49
C ASP A 90 -0.09 -5.71 1.86
N ILE A 91 -0.76 -4.94 2.70
CA ILE A 91 -1.81 -4.01 2.28
C ILE A 91 -1.21 -2.62 2.09
N GLN A 92 -1.55 -1.94 1.01
CA GLN A 92 -1.18 -0.53 0.85
C GLN A 92 -1.94 0.29 1.88
N THR A 93 -1.20 0.82 2.85
CA THR A 93 -1.76 1.51 4.03
C THR A 93 -2.76 2.60 3.66
N ALA A 94 -2.45 3.38 2.61
CA ALA A 94 -3.30 4.50 2.22
C ALA A 94 -4.68 4.09 1.67
N THR A 95 -4.89 2.81 1.38
CA THR A 95 -6.21 2.31 0.95
C THR A 95 -7.10 1.91 2.13
N LEU A 96 -6.57 1.89 3.35
CA LEU A 96 -7.37 1.65 4.55
C LEU A 96 -8.30 2.84 4.80
N ASP A 97 -9.46 2.57 5.38
CA ASP A 97 -10.44 3.62 5.69
C ASP A 97 -9.93 4.55 6.81
N ALA A 98 -9.10 4.04 7.72
CA ALA A 98 -8.49 4.82 8.80
C ALA A 98 -6.96 4.68 8.77
N PRO A 99 -6.30 5.20 7.72
CA PRO A 99 -4.86 4.98 7.55
C PRO A 99 -4.01 5.65 8.63
N GLU A 100 -4.52 6.69 9.28
CA GLU A 100 -3.83 7.37 10.36
C GLU A 100 -3.58 6.45 11.57
N ASP A 101 -4.35 5.37 11.71
CA ASP A 101 -4.17 4.41 12.80
C ASP A 101 -2.96 3.50 12.59
N TYR A 102 -2.34 3.54 11.41
CA TYR A 102 -1.26 2.64 11.03
C TYR A 102 -0.03 3.39 10.53
N PRO A 103 0.58 4.24 11.36
CA PRO A 103 1.79 4.95 10.94
C PRO A 103 2.91 3.96 10.66
N PRO A 104 3.72 4.20 9.61
CA PRO A 104 4.86 3.34 9.35
C PRO A 104 5.90 3.46 10.46
N GLN A 105 6.60 2.35 10.72
CA GLN A 105 7.60 2.27 11.78
C GLN A 105 9.01 2.15 11.25
N SER A 106 9.17 1.99 9.93
CA SER A 106 10.48 1.92 9.31
C SER A 106 10.40 2.25 7.83
N HIS A 107 11.54 2.57 7.26
CA HIS A 107 11.73 2.63 5.81
C HIS A 107 12.48 1.38 5.39
N VAL A 108 12.05 0.74 4.32
CA VAL A 108 12.72 -0.44 3.77
C VAL A 108 13.10 -0.20 2.31
N GLN A 109 14.10 -0.94 1.81
CA GLN A 109 14.59 -0.84 0.45
C GLN A 109 15.11 0.57 0.13
N MET A 110 15.82 1.15 1.07
CA MET A 110 16.33 2.52 0.95
C MET A 110 17.42 2.66 -0.11
N SER A 111 18.06 1.57 -0.53
CA SER A 111 19.04 1.64 -1.63
C SER A 111 18.40 2.13 -2.94
N ASP A 112 17.11 1.95 -3.12
CA ASP A 112 16.39 2.40 -4.31
C ASP A 112 15.66 3.72 -4.12
N ALA A 113 15.73 4.33 -2.93
CA ALA A 113 15.01 5.54 -2.60
C ALA A 113 15.46 6.70 -3.49
N LEU A 114 14.50 7.56 -3.85
CA LEU A 114 14.80 8.79 -4.58
C LEU A 114 15.47 9.77 -3.63
N GLU A 115 16.55 10.43 -4.09
CA GLU A 115 17.33 11.31 -3.24
C GLU A 115 16.51 12.47 -2.67
N TRP A 116 15.60 13.02 -3.46
CA TRP A 116 14.80 14.18 -3.03
C TRP A 116 13.72 13.82 -2.00
N GLU A 117 13.50 12.54 -1.72
CA GLU A 117 12.55 12.12 -0.69
C GLU A 117 12.88 12.68 0.69
N GLU A 118 14.16 12.81 1.01
CA GLU A 118 14.61 13.29 2.31
C GLU A 118 14.27 14.74 2.58
N THR A 119 14.07 15.53 1.54
CA THR A 119 13.84 16.98 1.67
C THR A 119 12.41 17.40 1.40
N LEU A 120 11.49 16.46 1.19
CA LEU A 120 10.09 16.77 0.91
C LEU A 120 9.45 17.63 1.99
N LYS A 121 9.77 17.36 3.26
CA LYS A 121 9.21 18.11 4.39
C LYS A 121 9.61 19.59 4.38
N ASP A 122 10.69 19.94 3.68
CA ASP A 122 11.22 21.31 3.65
C ASP A 122 10.61 22.14 2.52
N LEU A 123 9.78 21.53 1.66
CA LEU A 123 9.13 22.24 0.56
C LEU A 123 7.97 23.09 1.09
N PRO A 124 7.62 24.18 0.40
CA PRO A 124 6.42 24.95 0.74
C PRO A 124 5.20 24.03 0.79
N ARG A 125 4.35 24.25 1.79
CA ARG A 125 3.14 23.45 2.01
C ARG A 125 1.91 24.33 1.91
N PHE A 126 0.93 23.85 1.18
CA PHE A 126 -0.35 24.54 0.96
C PHE A 126 -1.46 23.61 1.42
N ASP A 127 -2.45 24.13 2.13
CA ASP A 127 -3.59 23.32 2.55
C ASP A 127 -4.34 22.73 1.36
N ARG A 128 -4.40 23.50 0.30
CA ARG A 128 -4.95 23.12 -1.00
C ARG A 128 -3.90 23.43 -2.06
N PHE A 129 -4.29 23.82 -3.26
CA PHE A 129 -3.34 24.27 -4.26
C PHE A 129 -2.82 25.68 -3.95
N PRO A 130 -1.67 26.04 -4.50
CA PRO A 130 -1.22 27.44 -4.46
C PRO A 130 -2.32 28.34 -5.00
N GLY A 131 -2.59 29.47 -4.30
CA GLY A 131 -3.68 30.38 -4.67
C GLY A 131 -4.93 30.23 -3.82
N GLY A 132 -4.90 29.32 -2.82
CA GLY A 132 -5.92 29.24 -1.79
C GLY A 132 -7.06 28.27 -2.05
N ASP A 133 -7.00 27.51 -3.13
CA ASP A 133 -8.00 26.48 -3.41
C ASP A 133 -7.37 25.08 -3.41
#